data_6a48422c6ebad24f17c7bc903ce6c17c
#
_entry.id   6a48422c6ebad24f17c7bc903ce6c17c
#
_cell.length_a   1.000
_cell.length_b   1.000
_cell.length_c   1.000
_cell.angle_alpha   90.00
_cell.angle_beta   90.00
_cell.angle_gamma   90.00
#
_symmetry.space_group_name_H-M   'P 1'
#
loop_
_entity.id
_entity.type
_entity.pdbx_description
1 polymer ?
#
loop_
_entity_poly.entity_id
_entity_poly.type
_entity_poly.pdbx_seq_one_letter_code
_entity_poly.pdbx_strand_id
1 'polypeptide(L)'
;MGIRQDNGVDNVTPKDKWEFDSEVARCFADMLERSIPDYKSMRGLIYELGEKFITPGTWITDIGCSTGLAVEPFYRKHQGDNRYFLCDNSEAMLEVCREKFREGIESGHVEIEPGNFYDKMIPENQSLILSVLSMQFMPTAYRQRMINDIYRALNPGGAFLFVEKIIAAEGTDDLEVELYYR
;
A
#
# COMPACT_ATOMS: atom_id res chain seq x y z
N MET A 1 26.55 7.97 29.47
CA MET A 1 26.50 6.56 29.05
C MET A 1 25.05 6.12 29.24
N GLY A 2 24.19 6.41 28.28
CA GLY A 2 22.74 6.16 28.36
C GLY A 2 22.44 4.82 27.72
N ILE A 3 21.84 3.93 28.50
CA ILE A 3 21.35 2.64 28.05
C ILE A 3 20.17 2.92 27.14
N ARG A 4 20.29 2.65 25.81
CA ARG A 4 19.14 2.57 24.92
C ARG A 4 18.28 1.41 25.41
N GLN A 5 17.03 1.70 25.76
CA GLN A 5 16.04 0.65 25.96
C GLN A 5 15.79 0.00 24.60
N ASP A 6 16.14 -1.27 24.52
CA ASP A 6 15.89 -2.15 23.39
C ASP A 6 14.38 -2.42 23.33
N ASN A 7 13.69 -1.78 22.39
CA ASN A 7 12.23 -1.90 22.21
C ASN A 7 11.82 -3.16 21.44
N GLY A 8 12.70 -4.16 21.32
CA GLY A 8 12.37 -5.50 20.81
C GLY A 8 12.05 -5.59 19.29
N VAL A 9 12.25 -4.52 18.54
CA VAL A 9 11.92 -4.45 17.11
C VAL A 9 13.13 -4.74 16.21
N ASP A 10 14.34 -4.72 16.76
CA ASP A 10 15.59 -4.76 15.97
C ASP A 10 16.11 -6.18 15.63
N ASN A 11 15.35 -7.23 15.92
CA ASN A 11 15.82 -8.61 15.74
C ASN A 11 15.27 -9.35 14.52
N VAL A 12 14.60 -8.66 13.60
CA VAL A 12 14.18 -9.29 12.33
C VAL A 12 15.39 -9.37 11.40
N THR A 13 16.06 -10.52 11.38
CA THR A 13 17.15 -10.79 10.44
C THR A 13 16.55 -10.98 9.05
N PRO A 14 17.03 -10.25 8.01
CA PRO A 14 16.57 -10.47 6.64
C PRO A 14 16.80 -11.94 6.24
N LYS A 15 15.73 -12.65 5.91
CA LYS A 15 15.81 -13.98 5.26
C LYS A 15 16.20 -13.77 3.80
N ASP A 16 16.77 -14.77 3.14
CA ASP A 16 17.20 -14.72 1.73
C ASP A 16 16.08 -14.29 0.77
N LYS A 17 14.83 -14.40 1.20
CA LYS A 17 13.65 -13.86 0.54
C LYS A 17 12.82 -13.10 1.57
N TRP A 18 12.50 -11.86 1.25
CA TRP A 18 11.64 -11.03 2.08
C TRP A 18 10.24 -11.65 2.20
N GLU A 19 9.80 -11.97 3.42
CA GLU A 19 8.48 -12.52 3.71
C GLU A 19 7.70 -11.56 4.63
N PHE A 20 6.49 -11.21 4.24
CA PHE A 20 5.58 -10.38 5.04
C PHE A 20 4.79 -11.28 6.00
N ASP A 21 5.48 -11.77 7.03
CA ASP A 21 4.91 -12.64 8.07
C ASP A 21 4.29 -11.83 9.23
N SER A 22 3.78 -12.54 10.25
CA SER A 22 3.12 -11.92 11.41
C SER A 22 4.05 -11.09 12.29
N GLU A 23 5.35 -11.36 12.30
CA GLU A 23 6.34 -10.60 13.03
C GLU A 23 6.59 -9.25 12.36
N VAL A 24 6.76 -9.28 11.03
CA VAL A 24 6.86 -8.08 10.19
C VAL A 24 5.58 -7.26 10.25
N ALA A 25 4.40 -7.88 10.22
CA ALA A 25 3.13 -7.16 10.24
C ALA A 25 2.94 -6.30 11.51
N ARG A 26 3.45 -6.75 12.67
CA ARG A 26 3.36 -6.00 13.94
C ARG A 26 4.22 -4.74 13.98
N CYS A 27 5.36 -4.74 13.31
CA CYS A 27 6.30 -3.62 13.30
C CYS A 27 6.33 -2.87 11.95
N PHE A 28 5.43 -3.23 11.02
CA PHE A 28 5.49 -2.81 9.63
C PHE A 28 5.53 -1.29 9.45
N ALA A 29 4.68 -0.56 10.15
CA ALA A 29 4.64 0.90 10.05
C ALA A 29 5.96 1.56 10.49
N ASP A 30 6.53 1.12 11.63
CA ASP A 30 7.80 1.61 12.14
C ASP A 30 8.97 1.23 11.21
N MET A 31 8.95 0.00 10.69
CA MET A 31 9.94 -0.46 9.73
C MET A 31 9.93 0.40 8.45
N LEU A 32 8.77 0.71 7.90
CA LEU A 32 8.65 1.57 6.71
C LEU A 32 9.18 2.99 6.98
N GLU A 33 8.86 3.58 8.14
CA GLU A 33 9.36 4.90 8.51
C GLU A 33 10.88 4.97 8.64
N ARG A 34 11.51 3.87 9.08
CA ARG A 34 12.97 3.78 9.20
C ARG A 34 13.69 3.42 7.90
N SER A 35 13.01 2.67 7.03
CA SER A 35 13.63 2.09 5.83
C SER A 35 13.40 2.90 4.56
N ILE A 36 12.39 3.76 4.52
CA ILE A 36 12.04 4.54 3.33
C ILE A 36 12.31 6.01 3.60
N PRO A 37 13.23 6.66 2.84
CA PRO A 37 13.47 8.09 2.97
C PRO A 37 12.16 8.87 2.77
N ASP A 38 11.94 9.88 3.62
CA ASP A 38 10.79 10.78 3.55
C ASP A 38 9.41 10.09 3.50
N TYR A 39 9.30 8.88 4.10
CA TYR A 39 8.08 8.06 4.06
C TYR A 39 6.81 8.84 4.48
N LYS A 40 6.91 9.66 5.53
CA LYS A 40 5.78 10.49 6.00
C LYS A 40 5.37 11.54 4.97
N SER A 41 6.34 12.19 4.34
CA SER A 41 6.09 13.19 3.29
C SER A 41 5.45 12.56 2.07
N MET A 42 5.95 11.40 1.65
CA MET A 42 5.38 10.60 0.57
C MET A 42 3.91 10.25 0.85
N ARG A 43 3.62 9.73 2.05
CA ARG A 43 2.25 9.40 2.47
C ARG A 43 1.32 10.61 2.51
N GLY A 44 1.82 11.74 3.03
CA GLY A 44 1.09 13.01 3.02
C GLY A 44 0.74 13.45 1.61
N LEU A 45 1.68 13.37 0.68
CA LEU A 45 1.48 13.72 -0.72
C LEU A 45 0.44 12.82 -1.42
N ILE A 46 0.49 11.50 -1.18
CA ILE A 46 -0.52 10.55 -1.69
C ILE A 46 -1.91 10.96 -1.22
N TYR A 47 -2.05 11.27 0.07
CA TYR A 47 -3.32 11.68 0.64
C TYR A 47 -3.81 13.01 0.02
N GLU A 48 -2.98 14.05 0.01
CA GLU A 48 -3.33 15.37 -0.54
C GLU A 48 -3.71 15.32 -2.03
N LEU A 49 -3.01 14.51 -2.82
CA LEU A 49 -3.35 14.32 -4.23
C LEU A 49 -4.61 13.49 -4.40
N GLY A 50 -4.73 12.37 -3.69
CA GLY A 50 -5.86 11.45 -3.80
C GLY A 50 -7.19 12.10 -3.46
N GLU A 51 -7.21 12.95 -2.43
CA GLU A 51 -8.38 13.71 -2.01
C GLU A 51 -9.04 14.53 -3.14
N LYS A 52 -8.25 14.95 -4.13
CA LYS A 52 -8.76 15.76 -5.26
C LYS A 52 -9.59 14.96 -6.25
N PHE A 53 -9.52 13.63 -6.20
CA PHE A 53 -10.16 12.74 -7.16
C PHE A 53 -11.34 11.97 -6.56
N ILE A 54 -11.47 11.94 -5.23
CA ILE A 54 -12.53 11.18 -4.57
C ILE A 54 -13.90 11.78 -4.90
N THR A 55 -14.79 10.92 -5.35
CA THR A 55 -16.19 11.25 -5.62
C THR A 55 -17.08 10.35 -4.74
N PRO A 56 -18.05 10.90 -4.01
CA PRO A 56 -18.97 10.09 -3.21
C PRO A 56 -19.71 9.03 -4.03
N GLY A 57 -19.97 7.87 -3.43
CA GLY A 57 -20.67 6.75 -4.08
C GLY A 57 -19.79 5.91 -5.01
N THR A 58 -18.49 6.16 -5.04
CA THR A 58 -17.53 5.39 -5.85
C THR A 58 -16.68 4.45 -4.98
N TRP A 59 -15.89 3.62 -5.67
CA TRP A 59 -14.88 2.81 -5.03
C TRP A 59 -13.54 3.54 -4.90
N ILE A 60 -12.83 3.19 -3.83
CA ILE A 60 -11.42 3.50 -3.60
C ILE A 60 -10.70 2.16 -3.42
N THR A 61 -9.72 1.88 -4.27
CA THR A 61 -8.98 0.60 -4.25
C THR A 61 -7.54 0.80 -3.80
N ASP A 62 -7.02 -0.11 -2.98
CA ASP A 62 -5.59 -0.17 -2.62
C ASP A 62 -5.03 -1.54 -3.04
N ILE A 63 -4.16 -1.52 -4.05
CA ILE A 63 -3.54 -2.70 -4.65
C ILE A 63 -2.23 -3.02 -3.92
N GLY A 64 -2.16 -4.18 -3.26
CA GLY A 64 -1.07 -4.50 -2.35
C GLY A 64 -1.17 -3.67 -1.08
N CYS A 65 -2.34 -3.70 -0.46
CA CYS A 65 -2.71 -2.81 0.65
C CYS A 65 -1.93 -3.07 1.95
N SER A 66 -1.29 -4.23 2.08
CA SER A 66 -0.60 -4.62 3.30
C SER A 66 -1.49 -4.43 4.54
N THR A 67 -1.08 -3.66 5.53
CA THR A 67 -1.88 -3.34 6.72
C THR A 67 -2.87 -2.17 6.50
N GLY A 68 -3.11 -1.75 5.26
CA GLY A 68 -4.07 -0.70 4.89
C GLY A 68 -3.61 0.72 5.21
N LEU A 69 -2.30 0.94 5.39
CA LEU A 69 -1.78 2.26 5.78
C LEU A 69 -2.05 3.35 4.73
N ALA A 70 -1.97 3.04 3.42
CA ALA A 70 -2.14 4.04 2.38
C ALA A 70 -3.59 4.51 2.26
N VAL A 71 -4.55 3.60 2.40
CA VAL A 71 -5.98 3.89 2.26
C VAL A 71 -6.63 4.42 3.54
N GLU A 72 -6.04 4.15 4.71
CA GLU A 72 -6.62 4.49 6.02
C GLU A 72 -7.03 5.97 6.17
N PRO A 73 -6.26 6.98 5.74
CA PRO A 73 -6.66 8.39 5.87
C PRO A 73 -7.93 8.70 5.08
N PHE A 74 -8.08 8.12 3.90
CA PHE A 74 -9.28 8.28 3.06
C PHE A 74 -10.49 7.61 3.71
N TYR A 75 -10.32 6.38 4.22
CA TYR A 75 -11.38 5.68 4.94
C TYR A 75 -11.88 6.49 6.14
N ARG A 76 -10.96 7.02 6.96
CA ARG A 76 -11.33 7.83 8.13
C ARG A 76 -12.12 9.08 7.79
N LYS A 77 -11.83 9.69 6.64
CA LYS A 77 -12.50 10.94 6.21
C LYS A 77 -13.82 10.69 5.50
N HIS A 78 -13.93 9.63 4.70
CA HIS A 78 -15.05 9.37 3.79
C HIS A 78 -15.85 8.12 4.19
N GLN A 79 -15.88 7.80 5.48
CA GLN A 79 -16.66 6.68 6.01
C GLN A 79 -18.13 6.76 5.57
N GLY A 80 -18.62 5.67 4.95
CA GLY A 80 -20.00 5.58 4.50
C GLY A 80 -20.33 6.30 3.19
N ASP A 81 -19.50 7.23 2.75
CA ASP A 81 -19.68 7.92 1.47
C ASP A 81 -19.10 7.12 0.29
N ASN A 82 -18.08 6.31 0.55
CA ASN A 82 -17.38 5.51 -0.45
C ASN A 82 -17.28 4.04 -0.03
N ARG A 83 -17.01 3.19 -1.02
CA ARG A 83 -16.66 1.78 -0.80
C ARG A 83 -15.17 1.57 -1.02
N TYR A 84 -14.61 0.57 -0.34
CA TYR A 84 -13.17 0.31 -0.35
C TYR A 84 -12.92 -1.14 -0.76
N PHE A 85 -12.04 -1.33 -1.74
CA PHE A 85 -11.55 -2.64 -2.13
C PHE A 85 -10.06 -2.75 -1.87
N LEU A 86 -9.68 -3.67 -0.98
CA LEU A 86 -8.31 -3.84 -0.50
C LEU A 86 -7.83 -5.24 -0.84
N CYS A 87 -6.66 -5.39 -1.42
CA CYS A 87 -6.12 -6.70 -1.73
C CYS A 87 -4.64 -6.82 -1.44
N ASP A 88 -4.24 -7.95 -0.87
CA ASP A 88 -2.86 -8.31 -0.60
C ASP A 88 -2.70 -9.83 -0.60
N ASN A 89 -1.48 -10.34 -0.84
CA ASN A 89 -1.21 -11.77 -0.82
C ASN A 89 -0.66 -12.27 0.52
N SER A 90 -0.37 -11.39 1.48
CA SER A 90 0.05 -11.73 2.83
C SER A 90 -1.14 -11.77 3.78
N GLU A 91 -1.53 -12.97 4.20
CA GLU A 91 -2.61 -13.14 5.18
C GLU A 91 -2.28 -12.46 6.51
N ALA A 92 -1.02 -12.49 6.95
CA ALA A 92 -0.59 -11.82 8.18
C ALA A 92 -0.80 -10.29 8.13
N MET A 93 -0.57 -9.67 6.96
CA MET A 93 -0.87 -8.24 6.76
C MET A 93 -2.37 -7.99 6.74
N LEU A 94 -3.12 -8.87 6.08
CA LEU A 94 -4.58 -8.74 5.99
C LEU A 94 -5.29 -8.95 7.33
N GLU A 95 -4.75 -9.74 8.26
CA GLU A 95 -5.28 -9.83 9.63
C GLU A 95 -5.26 -8.47 10.33
N VAL A 96 -4.14 -7.75 10.25
CA VAL A 96 -4.02 -6.38 10.80
C VAL A 96 -4.95 -5.41 10.05
N CYS A 97 -5.06 -5.56 8.74
CA CYS A 97 -5.95 -4.77 7.90
C CYS A 97 -7.42 -4.97 8.31
N ARG A 98 -7.87 -6.22 8.47
CA ARG A 98 -9.26 -6.55 8.92
C ARG A 98 -9.59 -5.97 10.27
N GLU A 99 -8.65 -6.03 11.22
CA GLU A 99 -8.84 -5.42 12.53
C GLU A 99 -9.04 -3.90 12.42
N LYS A 100 -8.22 -3.24 11.62
CA LYS A 100 -8.27 -1.78 11.40
C LYS A 100 -9.58 -1.34 10.76
N PHE A 101 -10.11 -2.09 9.79
CA PHE A 101 -11.30 -1.75 9.02
C PHE A 101 -12.54 -2.55 9.42
N ARG A 102 -12.56 -3.12 10.63
CA ARG A 102 -13.65 -3.99 11.11
C ARG A 102 -15.04 -3.37 10.91
N GLU A 103 -15.25 -2.14 11.35
CA GLU A 103 -16.53 -1.44 11.22
C GLU A 103 -16.95 -1.27 9.75
N GLY A 104 -16.00 -0.98 8.87
CA GLY A 104 -16.26 -0.86 7.43
C GLY A 104 -16.61 -2.19 6.78
N ILE A 105 -16.00 -3.29 7.24
CA ILE A 105 -16.31 -4.66 6.79
C ILE A 105 -17.71 -5.05 7.27
N GLU A 106 -18.03 -4.87 8.54
CA GLU A 106 -19.34 -5.19 9.12
C GLU A 106 -20.48 -4.40 8.46
N SER A 107 -20.22 -3.15 8.08
CA SER A 107 -21.19 -2.30 7.36
C SER A 107 -21.26 -2.55 5.86
N GLY A 108 -20.38 -3.39 5.29
CA GLY A 108 -20.30 -3.69 3.87
C GLY A 108 -19.67 -2.59 3.01
N HIS A 109 -18.98 -1.62 3.60
CA HIS A 109 -18.27 -0.57 2.89
C HIS A 109 -16.82 -0.94 2.54
N VAL A 110 -16.23 -1.93 3.24
CA VAL A 110 -14.87 -2.40 2.99
C VAL A 110 -14.88 -3.87 2.60
N GLU A 111 -14.30 -4.18 1.46
CA GLU A 111 -14.05 -5.53 0.97
C GLU A 111 -12.54 -5.79 0.99
N ILE A 112 -12.14 -6.91 1.62
CA ILE A 112 -10.73 -7.32 1.70
C ILE A 112 -10.59 -8.69 1.02
N GLU A 113 -9.77 -8.73 -0.04
CA GLU A 113 -9.55 -9.91 -0.86
C GLU A 113 -8.12 -10.43 -0.73
N PRO A 114 -7.92 -11.66 -0.21
CA PRO A 114 -6.62 -12.29 -0.16
C PRO A 114 -6.17 -12.75 -1.54
N GLY A 115 -4.87 -12.70 -1.80
CA GLY A 115 -4.21 -13.22 -3.01
C GLY A 115 -3.52 -12.18 -3.85
N ASN A 116 -2.94 -12.64 -4.95
CA ASN A 116 -2.24 -11.75 -5.87
C ASN A 116 -3.23 -10.80 -6.55
N PHE A 117 -2.99 -9.52 -6.45
CA PHE A 117 -3.87 -8.49 -7.01
C PHE A 117 -4.00 -8.55 -8.55
N TYR A 118 -3.01 -9.09 -9.27
CA TYR A 118 -3.10 -9.28 -10.72
C TYR A 118 -4.01 -10.45 -11.15
N ASP A 119 -4.48 -11.25 -10.19
CA ASP A 119 -5.47 -12.31 -10.40
C ASP A 119 -6.88 -11.87 -9.94
N LYS A 120 -7.01 -10.67 -9.41
CA LYS A 120 -8.27 -10.11 -8.92
C LYS A 120 -8.92 -9.19 -9.94
N MET A 121 -10.23 -9.16 -9.90
CA MET A 121 -11.01 -8.19 -10.68
C MET A 121 -11.22 -6.93 -9.84
N ILE A 122 -10.71 -5.81 -10.33
CA ILE A 122 -10.96 -4.50 -9.70
C ILE A 122 -12.42 -4.12 -9.95
N PRO A 123 -13.19 -3.75 -8.91
CA PRO A 123 -14.55 -3.25 -9.11
C PRO A 123 -14.56 -2.05 -10.06
N GLU A 124 -15.60 -1.95 -10.88
CA GLU A 124 -15.85 -0.75 -11.69
C GLU A 124 -16.27 0.44 -10.81
N ASN A 125 -16.42 1.62 -11.40
CA ASN A 125 -16.84 2.85 -10.71
C ASN A 125 -15.79 3.36 -9.69
N GLN A 126 -14.52 3.34 -10.09
CA GLN A 126 -13.40 3.82 -9.24
C GLN A 126 -13.18 5.33 -9.40
N SER A 127 -13.08 6.05 -8.29
CA SER A 127 -12.56 7.42 -8.30
C SER A 127 -11.07 7.50 -7.98
N LEU A 128 -10.58 6.55 -7.18
CA LEU A 128 -9.18 6.48 -6.80
C LEU A 128 -8.70 5.04 -6.71
N ILE A 129 -7.57 4.76 -7.35
CA ILE A 129 -6.85 3.49 -7.19
C ILE A 129 -5.44 3.82 -6.69
N LEU A 130 -5.02 3.14 -5.64
CA LEU A 130 -3.70 3.27 -5.03
C LEU A 130 -2.86 2.03 -5.30
N SER A 131 -1.55 2.22 -5.46
CA SER A 131 -0.53 1.18 -5.41
C SER A 131 0.75 1.78 -4.83
N VAL A 132 1.03 1.51 -3.57
CA VAL A 132 2.15 2.13 -2.86
C VAL A 132 3.22 1.09 -2.57
N LEU A 133 4.30 1.12 -3.34
CA LEU A 133 5.44 0.21 -3.26
C LEU A 133 5.04 -1.28 -3.44
N SER A 134 4.03 -1.55 -4.24
CA SER A 134 3.48 -2.90 -4.42
C SER A 134 3.61 -3.45 -5.84
N MET A 135 3.44 -2.65 -6.90
CA MET A 135 3.58 -3.13 -8.28
C MET A 135 4.98 -3.63 -8.62
N GLN A 136 6.02 -3.20 -7.90
CA GLN A 136 7.39 -3.71 -8.06
C GLN A 136 7.48 -5.22 -7.83
N PHE A 137 6.62 -5.80 -6.99
CA PHE A 137 6.56 -7.24 -6.72
C PHE A 137 5.75 -8.03 -7.76
N MET A 138 5.05 -7.33 -8.67
CA MET A 138 4.30 -7.98 -9.74
C MET A 138 5.26 -8.47 -10.85
N PRO A 139 5.13 -9.71 -11.32
CA PRO A 139 5.85 -10.17 -12.48
C PRO A 139 5.56 -9.29 -13.70
N THR A 140 6.59 -8.91 -14.44
CA THR A 140 6.50 -7.95 -15.56
C THR A 140 5.44 -8.33 -16.60
N ALA A 141 5.24 -9.64 -16.84
CA ALA A 141 4.25 -10.14 -17.80
C ALA A 141 2.80 -9.73 -17.48
N TYR A 142 2.48 -9.42 -16.21
CA TYR A 142 1.12 -9.03 -15.79
C TYR A 142 0.91 -7.52 -15.72
N ARG A 143 1.97 -6.71 -15.73
CA ARG A 143 1.89 -5.26 -15.49
C ARG A 143 1.03 -4.54 -16.52
N GLN A 144 1.21 -4.84 -17.81
CA GLN A 144 0.41 -4.19 -18.87
C GLN A 144 -1.08 -4.53 -18.74
N ARG A 145 -1.40 -5.80 -18.43
CA ARG A 145 -2.79 -6.21 -18.22
C ARG A 145 -3.38 -5.46 -17.03
N MET A 146 -2.67 -5.38 -15.90
CA MET A 146 -3.12 -4.68 -14.70
C MET A 146 -3.37 -3.19 -14.97
N ILE A 147 -2.48 -2.52 -15.68
CA ILE A 147 -2.69 -1.10 -16.06
C ILE A 147 -3.94 -0.94 -16.94
N ASN A 148 -4.20 -1.87 -17.86
CA ASN A 148 -5.41 -1.85 -18.67
C ASN A 148 -6.67 -2.06 -17.82
N ASP A 149 -6.63 -2.95 -16.83
CA ASP A 149 -7.75 -3.23 -15.94
C ASP A 149 -8.02 -2.04 -15.01
N ILE A 150 -6.97 -1.41 -14.47
CA ILE A 150 -7.05 -0.14 -13.71
C ILE A 150 -7.71 0.96 -14.57
N TYR A 151 -7.23 1.14 -15.80
CA TYR A 151 -7.79 2.16 -16.71
C TYR A 151 -9.28 1.96 -16.99
N ARG A 152 -9.72 0.71 -17.15
CA ARG A 152 -11.14 0.38 -17.39
C ARG A 152 -12.01 0.58 -16.16
N ALA A 153 -11.47 0.34 -14.97
CA ALA A 153 -12.20 0.47 -13.70
C ALA A 153 -12.39 1.93 -13.29
N LEU A 154 -11.49 2.83 -13.70
CA LEU A 154 -11.53 4.25 -13.37
C LEU A 154 -12.66 4.97 -14.08
N ASN A 155 -13.38 5.79 -13.33
CA ASN A 155 -14.32 6.75 -13.88
C ASN A 155 -13.60 7.87 -14.65
N PRO A 156 -14.25 8.54 -15.60
CA PRO A 156 -13.75 9.80 -16.13
C PRO A 156 -13.46 10.80 -15.01
N GLY A 157 -12.21 11.28 -14.96
CA GLY A 157 -11.74 12.16 -13.89
C GLY A 157 -11.22 11.44 -12.63
N GLY A 158 -11.29 10.11 -12.58
CA GLY A 158 -10.64 9.33 -11.53
C GLY A 158 -9.12 9.24 -11.71
N ALA A 159 -8.40 8.81 -10.68
CA ALA A 159 -6.95 8.76 -10.69
C ALA A 159 -6.40 7.40 -10.24
N PHE A 160 -5.28 7.01 -10.85
CA PHE A 160 -4.39 5.98 -10.35
C PHE A 160 -3.14 6.65 -9.78
N LEU A 161 -2.94 6.54 -8.47
CA LEU A 161 -1.75 7.02 -7.78
C LEU A 161 -0.88 5.83 -7.40
N PHE A 162 0.35 5.82 -7.88
CA PHE A 162 1.30 4.78 -7.53
C PHE A 162 2.65 5.37 -7.13
N VAL A 163 3.33 4.66 -6.23
CA VAL A 163 4.71 4.95 -5.82
C VAL A 163 5.50 3.66 -5.97
N GLU A 164 6.64 3.77 -6.63
CA GLU A 164 7.52 2.63 -6.89
C GLU A 164 8.98 3.00 -6.72
N LYS A 165 9.79 2.01 -6.35
CA LYS A 165 11.24 2.14 -6.42
C LYS A 165 11.68 2.04 -7.87
N ILE A 166 12.40 3.03 -8.34
CA ILE A 166 13.00 3.04 -9.69
C ILE A 166 14.47 2.64 -9.62
N ILE A 167 14.98 2.07 -10.70
CA ILE A 167 16.41 1.83 -10.88
C ILE A 167 17.05 3.15 -11.27
N ALA A 168 18.13 3.51 -10.60
CA ALA A 168 18.92 4.69 -10.95
C ALA A 168 19.59 4.54 -12.34
N ALA A 169 20.01 5.65 -12.93
CA ALA A 169 20.80 5.63 -14.14
C ALA A 169 22.18 4.96 -13.88
N GLU A 170 22.72 4.27 -14.88
CA GLU A 170 24.05 3.63 -14.78
C GLU A 170 25.08 4.58 -14.16
N GLY A 171 25.78 4.13 -13.12
CA GLY A 171 26.79 4.88 -12.40
C GLY A 171 26.32 5.64 -11.16
N THR A 172 25.02 5.64 -10.84
CA THR A 172 24.48 6.22 -9.60
C THR A 172 24.00 5.16 -8.59
N ASP A 173 23.95 3.89 -8.98
CA ASP A 173 23.47 2.78 -8.15
C ASP A 173 24.22 2.65 -6.82
N ASP A 174 25.56 2.78 -6.84
CA ASP A 174 26.38 2.70 -5.65
C ASP A 174 26.13 3.89 -4.70
N LEU A 175 25.88 5.07 -5.23
CA LEU A 175 25.59 6.27 -4.45
C LEU A 175 24.20 6.19 -3.80
N GLU A 176 23.20 5.64 -4.50
CA GLU A 176 21.87 5.43 -3.95
C GLU A 176 21.86 4.37 -2.85
N VAL A 177 22.59 3.26 -3.03
CA VAL A 177 22.76 2.23 -2.01
C VAL A 177 23.43 2.85 -0.77
N GLU A 178 24.47 3.65 -0.93
CA GLU A 178 25.17 4.30 0.18
C GLU A 178 24.26 5.31 0.93
N LEU A 179 23.43 6.06 0.21
CA LEU A 179 22.47 7.01 0.82
C LEU A 179 21.29 6.30 1.51
N TYR A 180 20.90 5.13 1.01
CA TYR A 180 19.76 4.37 1.55
C TYR A 180 20.10 3.65 2.88
N TYR A 181 21.37 3.29 3.09
CA TYR A 181 21.80 2.51 4.26
C TYR A 181 22.60 3.34 5.30
N ARG A 182 22.68 4.66 5.18
CA ARG A 182 23.22 5.57 6.19
C ARG A 182 22.16 6.02 7.19
#